data_ac3a94e2990f1487b7c4236aec250ee1
#
_entry.id   ac3a94e2990f1487b7c4236aec250ee1
#
_cell.length_a   1.000
_cell.length_b   1.000
_cell.length_c   1.000
_cell.angle_alpha   90.00
_cell.angle_beta   90.00
_cell.angle_gamma   90.00
#
_symmetry.space_group_name_H-M   'P 1'
#
loop_
_entity.id
_entity.type
_entity.pdbx_description
1 polymer ?
#
loop_
_entity_poly.entity_id
_entity_poly.type
_entity_poly.pdbx_seq_one_letter_code
_entity_poly.pdbx_strand_id
1 'polypeptide(L)'
;MISFLLKAIGGEKLLVDYNHYKRLRNCSFLKLFIVYPEFRYQFFYRLRLHSPILRILLKPLQFINPLNLYINCSDIDEGLFIEHGFSTIIACKHIGRNCWINQQVTIGFSDKTHS
;
A
#
# COMPACT_ATOMS: atom_id res chain seq x y z
N MET A 1 14.56 -1.25 15.25
CA MET A 1 15.30 -1.82 14.09
C MET A 1 14.44 -1.83 12.82
N ILE A 2 13.31 -2.53 12.85
CA ILE A 2 12.46 -2.59 11.65
C ILE A 2 11.96 -1.22 11.20
N SER A 3 11.63 -0.34 12.14
CA SER A 3 11.15 1.01 11.81
C SER A 3 12.19 1.81 11.05
N PHE A 4 13.44 1.74 11.48
CA PHE A 4 14.53 2.43 10.79
C PHE A 4 14.68 1.91 9.36
N LEU A 5 14.64 0.58 9.20
CA LEU A 5 14.79 -0.04 7.89
C LEU A 5 13.65 0.35 6.95
N LEU A 6 12.43 0.32 7.44
CA LEU A 6 11.27 0.68 6.62
C LEU A 6 11.31 2.14 6.19
N LYS A 7 11.74 3.03 7.08
CA LYS A 7 11.89 4.43 6.72
C LYS A 7 12.96 4.62 5.66
N ALA A 8 14.05 3.86 5.76
CA ALA A 8 15.14 3.96 4.80
C ALA A 8 14.75 3.50 3.40
N ILE A 9 13.98 2.41 3.29
CA ILE A 9 13.67 1.83 1.98
C ILE A 9 12.36 2.35 1.37
N GLY A 10 11.40 2.75 2.17
CA GLY A 10 10.09 3.19 1.69
C GLY A 10 9.70 4.60 2.11
N GLY A 11 10.55 5.27 2.87
CA GLY A 11 10.30 6.63 3.33
C GLY A 11 9.38 6.70 4.53
N GLU A 12 9.09 7.94 4.93
CA GLU A 12 8.22 8.19 6.08
C GLU A 12 6.85 7.59 5.88
N LYS A 13 6.33 7.64 4.66
CA LYS A 13 4.98 7.14 4.39
C LYS A 13 4.88 5.64 4.63
N LEU A 14 5.90 4.86 4.25
CA LEU A 14 5.89 3.43 4.53
C LEU A 14 5.92 3.15 6.02
N LEU A 15 6.73 3.90 6.76
CA LEU A 15 6.80 3.72 8.21
C LEU A 15 5.45 4.00 8.87
N VAL A 16 4.77 5.07 8.47
CA VAL A 16 3.46 5.41 9.04
C VAL A 16 2.43 4.35 8.63
N ASP A 17 2.45 3.90 7.38
CA ASP A 17 1.57 2.82 6.92
C ASP A 17 1.76 1.56 7.77
N TYR A 18 3.01 1.16 7.99
CA TYR A 18 3.32 -0.02 8.79
C TYR A 18 2.80 0.11 10.21
N ASN A 19 3.03 1.25 10.85
CA ASN A 19 2.57 1.46 12.22
C ASN A 19 1.04 1.41 12.31
N HIS A 20 0.35 1.93 11.30
CA HIS A 20 -1.09 1.89 11.24
C HIS A 20 -1.62 0.47 11.12
N TYR A 21 -1.08 -0.32 10.18
CA TYR A 21 -1.45 -1.72 10.03
C TYR A 21 -1.11 -2.54 11.27
N LYS A 22 0.06 -2.30 11.86
CA LYS A 22 0.49 -3.00 13.06
C LYS A 22 -0.49 -2.78 14.20
N ARG A 23 -0.95 -1.54 14.38
CA ARG A 23 -1.90 -1.21 15.43
C ARG A 23 -3.25 -1.87 15.18
N LEU A 24 -3.74 -1.80 13.95
CA LEU A 24 -5.07 -2.32 13.62
C LEU A 24 -5.12 -3.84 13.56
N ARG A 25 -4.06 -4.49 13.11
CA ARG A 25 -4.00 -5.95 13.03
C ARG A 25 -3.31 -6.60 14.20
N ASN A 26 -2.62 -5.81 15.03
CA ASN A 26 -1.95 -6.28 16.24
C ASN A 26 -0.99 -7.44 15.96
N CYS A 27 -0.09 -7.26 15.00
CA CYS A 27 0.88 -8.29 14.65
C CYS A 27 2.19 -7.68 14.13
N SER A 28 3.21 -8.54 14.01
CA SER A 28 4.54 -8.12 13.58
C SER A 28 4.59 -7.81 12.08
N PHE A 29 5.70 -7.21 11.64
CA PHE A 29 5.92 -6.93 10.23
C PHE A 29 5.88 -8.21 9.40
N LEU A 30 6.56 -9.26 9.85
CA LEU A 30 6.63 -10.50 9.09
C LEU A 30 5.23 -11.09 8.88
N LYS A 31 4.42 -11.10 9.93
CA LYS A 31 3.05 -11.60 9.82
C LYS A 31 2.21 -10.73 8.89
N LEU A 32 2.35 -9.41 8.99
CA LEU A 32 1.65 -8.50 8.09
C LEU A 32 2.03 -8.77 6.64
N PHE A 33 3.31 -8.94 6.38
CA PHE A 33 3.80 -9.13 5.02
C PHE A 33 3.32 -10.46 4.41
N ILE A 34 3.30 -11.52 5.22
CA ILE A 34 2.96 -12.85 4.73
C ILE A 34 1.44 -13.06 4.67
N VAL A 35 0.73 -12.66 5.70
CA VAL A 35 -0.68 -13.00 5.87
C VAL A 35 -1.62 -11.99 5.20
N TYR A 36 -1.23 -10.72 5.15
CA TYR A 36 -2.10 -9.66 4.65
C TYR A 36 -1.62 -9.15 3.30
N PRO A 37 -2.19 -9.66 2.19
CA PRO A 37 -1.76 -9.22 0.86
C PRO A 37 -2.01 -7.75 0.59
N GLU A 38 -2.99 -7.12 1.24
CA GLU A 38 -3.21 -5.67 1.10
C GLU A 38 -2.02 -4.88 1.62
N PHE A 39 -1.44 -5.29 2.77
CA PHE A 39 -0.24 -4.64 3.29
C PHE A 39 0.94 -4.88 2.36
N ARG A 40 1.11 -6.12 1.89
CA ARG A 40 2.19 -6.46 0.97
C ARG A 40 2.12 -5.64 -0.31
N TYR A 41 0.94 -5.49 -0.87
CA TYR A 41 0.74 -4.67 -2.06
C TYR A 41 1.12 -3.21 -1.78
N GLN A 42 0.67 -2.67 -0.65
CA GLN A 42 0.95 -1.29 -0.29
C GLN A 42 2.43 -1.07 0.00
N PHE A 43 3.10 -2.07 0.60
CA PHE A 43 4.54 -2.04 0.83
C PHE A 43 5.29 -1.85 -0.49
N PHE A 44 4.98 -2.66 -1.50
CA PHE A 44 5.64 -2.55 -2.80
C PHE A 44 5.25 -1.28 -3.54
N TYR A 45 4.04 -0.79 -3.32
CA TYR A 45 3.65 0.50 -3.88
C TYR A 45 4.55 1.62 -3.37
N ARG A 46 4.81 1.65 -2.07
CA ARG A 46 5.71 2.67 -1.49
C ARG A 46 7.14 2.51 -1.98
N LEU A 47 7.61 1.27 -2.11
CA LEU A 47 8.95 1.02 -2.64
C LEU A 47 9.08 1.53 -4.07
N ARG A 48 8.06 1.36 -4.89
CA ARG A 48 8.11 1.80 -6.27
C ARG A 48 8.40 3.30 -6.37
N LEU A 49 7.86 4.07 -5.47
CA LEU A 49 8.02 5.53 -5.48
C LEU A 49 9.31 5.99 -4.81
N HIS A 50 9.78 5.27 -3.80
CA HIS A 50 10.92 5.71 -3.00
C HIS A 50 12.21 4.98 -3.37
N SER A 51 12.15 3.70 -3.64
CA SER A 51 13.32 2.87 -3.93
C SER A 51 13.02 1.92 -5.10
N PRO A 52 12.89 2.44 -6.33
CA PRO A 52 12.46 1.61 -7.45
C PRO A 52 13.41 0.47 -7.78
N ILE A 53 14.72 0.65 -7.56
CA ILE A 53 15.68 -0.42 -7.80
C ILE A 53 15.48 -1.55 -6.80
N LEU A 54 15.29 -1.20 -5.53
CA LEU A 54 15.04 -2.21 -4.49
C LEU A 54 13.74 -2.94 -4.75
N ARG A 55 12.72 -2.25 -5.23
CA ARG A 55 11.47 -2.90 -5.58
C ARG A 55 11.68 -3.97 -6.64
N ILE A 56 12.49 -3.68 -7.65
CA ILE A 56 12.79 -4.65 -8.70
C ILE A 56 13.51 -5.87 -8.12
N LEU A 57 14.47 -5.65 -7.23
CA LEU A 57 15.22 -6.73 -6.60
C LEU A 57 14.36 -7.61 -5.71
N LEU A 58 13.36 -7.03 -5.06
CA LEU A 58 12.48 -7.75 -4.16
C LEU A 58 11.20 -8.26 -4.84
N LYS A 59 11.07 -8.06 -6.14
CA LYS A 59 9.86 -8.43 -6.86
C LYS A 59 9.44 -9.90 -6.66
N PRO A 60 10.35 -10.89 -6.60
CA PRO A 60 9.92 -12.27 -6.35
C PRO A 60 9.17 -12.47 -5.03
N LEU A 61 9.36 -11.58 -4.05
CA LEU A 61 8.67 -11.65 -2.77
C LEU A 61 7.26 -11.04 -2.82
N GLN A 62 6.90 -10.42 -3.93
CA GLN A 62 5.61 -9.73 -4.03
C GLN A 62 4.44 -10.71 -4.09
N PHE A 63 4.69 -11.93 -4.53
CA PHE A 63 3.67 -12.96 -4.74
C PHE A 63 2.64 -12.52 -5.79
N ILE A 64 1.77 -13.43 -6.15
CA ILE A 64 0.66 -13.11 -7.03
C ILE A 64 -0.37 -12.30 -6.22
N ASN A 65 -0.95 -11.29 -6.83
CA ASN A 65 -1.98 -10.49 -6.19
C ASN A 65 -3.32 -11.25 -6.22
N PRO A 66 -3.68 -11.97 -5.15
CA PRO A 66 -4.89 -12.80 -5.15
C PRO A 66 -6.17 -11.99 -4.96
N LEU A 67 -6.04 -10.70 -4.65
CA LEU A 67 -7.18 -9.87 -4.28
C LEU A 67 -7.74 -9.07 -5.45
N ASN A 68 -7.06 -9.08 -6.60
CA ASN A 68 -7.40 -8.17 -7.70
C ASN A 68 -7.48 -6.73 -7.19
N LEU A 69 -6.43 -6.32 -6.49
CA LEU A 69 -6.28 -4.98 -5.95
C LEU A 69 -5.32 -4.21 -6.84
N TYR A 70 -5.78 -3.09 -7.38
CA TYR A 70 -4.97 -2.27 -8.28
C TYR A 70 -5.01 -0.81 -7.82
N ILE A 71 -3.83 -0.24 -7.63
CA ILE A 71 -3.70 1.16 -7.24
C ILE A 71 -2.94 1.89 -8.35
N ASN A 72 -3.62 2.81 -9.00
CA ASN A 72 -3.03 3.69 -10.00
C ASN A 72 -3.18 5.13 -9.50
N CYS A 73 -2.37 5.47 -8.53
CA CYS A 73 -2.34 6.79 -7.91
C CYS A 73 -0.92 7.02 -7.43
N SER A 74 -0.29 8.10 -7.89
CA SER A 74 1.11 8.35 -7.54
C SER A 74 1.28 9.20 -6.29
N ASP A 75 0.18 9.74 -5.75
CA ASP A 75 0.24 10.66 -4.62
C ASP A 75 -0.74 10.21 -3.54
N ILE A 76 -0.28 9.31 -2.69
CA ILE A 76 -1.05 8.80 -1.56
C ILE A 76 -0.32 9.20 -0.28
N ASP A 77 -1.00 9.99 0.55
CA ASP A 77 -0.45 10.37 1.84
C ASP A 77 -0.36 9.16 2.78
N GLU A 78 0.32 9.35 3.88
CA GLU A 78 0.58 8.26 4.82
C GLU A 78 -0.68 7.82 5.56
N GLY A 79 -0.65 6.57 6.03
CA GLY A 79 -1.72 6.04 6.86
C GLY A 79 -2.87 5.39 6.11
N LEU A 80 -2.70 5.15 4.82
CA LEU A 80 -3.72 4.39 4.07
C LEU A 80 -3.87 3.01 4.67
N PHE A 81 -5.10 2.58 4.89
CA PHE A 81 -5.41 1.24 5.36
C PHE A 81 -6.45 0.61 4.44
N ILE A 82 -6.10 -0.54 3.87
CA ILE A 82 -7.00 -1.29 2.99
C ILE A 82 -7.43 -2.53 3.74
N GLU A 83 -8.74 -2.63 3.98
CA GLU A 83 -9.32 -3.78 4.67
C GLU A 83 -10.03 -4.67 3.65
N HIS A 84 -9.61 -5.94 3.57
CA HIS A 84 -10.20 -6.90 2.65
C HIS A 84 -10.20 -6.41 1.19
N GLY A 85 -9.08 -5.93 0.70
CA GLY A 85 -8.99 -5.19 -0.56
C GLY A 85 -9.29 -5.94 -1.84
N PHE A 86 -10.01 -7.07 -1.80
CA PHE A 86 -10.30 -7.83 -3.02
C PHE A 86 -11.27 -7.07 -3.94
N SER A 87 -11.05 -7.21 -5.25
CA SER A 87 -11.85 -6.56 -6.29
C SER A 87 -11.92 -5.05 -6.08
N THR A 88 -10.80 -4.44 -5.71
CA THR A 88 -10.70 -3.00 -5.44
C THR A 88 -9.80 -2.35 -6.48
N ILE A 89 -10.29 -1.29 -7.08
CA ILE A 89 -9.55 -0.52 -8.08
C ILE A 89 -9.52 0.93 -7.64
N ILE A 90 -8.32 1.47 -7.51
CA ILE A 90 -8.11 2.86 -7.10
C ILE A 90 -7.35 3.57 -8.21
N ALA A 91 -8.01 4.52 -8.86
CA ALA A 91 -7.40 5.33 -9.93
C ALA A 91 -7.80 6.79 -9.67
N CYS A 92 -6.87 7.56 -9.14
CA CYS A 92 -7.13 8.95 -8.78
C CYS A 92 -5.82 9.73 -8.75
N LYS A 93 -5.92 11.04 -8.55
CA LYS A 93 -4.73 11.88 -8.49
C LYS A 93 -4.10 11.89 -7.11
N HIS A 94 -4.93 11.85 -6.06
CA HIS A 94 -4.45 12.02 -4.70
C HIS A 94 -5.38 11.35 -3.71
N ILE A 95 -4.80 10.74 -2.67
CA ILE A 95 -5.52 10.20 -1.52
C ILE A 95 -4.92 10.85 -0.26
N GLY A 96 -5.78 11.41 0.57
CA GLY A 96 -5.37 12.08 1.80
C GLY A 96 -4.91 11.11 2.88
N ARG A 97 -4.48 11.66 4.02
CA ARG A 97 -3.97 10.87 5.12
C ARG A 97 -5.04 10.03 5.78
N ASN A 98 -4.63 8.87 6.30
CA ASN A 98 -5.47 8.00 7.14
C ASN A 98 -6.77 7.58 6.45
N CYS A 99 -6.73 7.41 5.14
CA CYS A 99 -7.89 6.93 4.40
C CYS A 99 -8.08 5.44 4.64
N TRP A 100 -9.32 5.01 4.77
CA TRP A 100 -9.67 3.61 5.01
C TRP A 100 -10.52 3.14 3.83
N ILE A 101 -10.07 2.10 3.14
CA ILE A 101 -10.75 1.59 1.95
C ILE A 101 -11.09 0.12 2.16
N ASN A 102 -12.35 -0.24 1.93
CA ASN A 102 -12.82 -1.61 2.06
C ASN A 102 -12.76 -2.33 0.70
N GLN A 103 -13.24 -3.57 0.70
CA GLN A 103 -13.29 -4.39 -0.51
C GLN A 103 -14.34 -3.89 -1.50
N GLN A 104 -14.16 -4.28 -2.76
CA GLN A 104 -15.10 -4.00 -3.84
C GLN A 104 -15.35 -2.50 -4.03
N VAL A 105 -14.31 -1.70 -3.79
CA VAL A 105 -14.36 -0.26 -3.99
C VAL A 105 -13.74 0.08 -5.32
N THR A 106 -14.40 0.95 -6.08
CA THR A 106 -13.86 1.48 -7.32
C THR A 106 -13.77 2.99 -7.18
N ILE A 107 -12.56 3.51 -7.26
CA ILE A 107 -12.29 4.94 -7.30
C ILE A 107 -11.70 5.24 -8.66
N GLY A 108 -12.36 6.06 -9.44
CA GLY A 108 -11.92 6.36 -10.78
C GLY A 108 -12.24 7.79 -11.18
N PHE A 109 -11.93 8.09 -12.42
CA PHE A 109 -12.17 9.42 -12.94
C PHE A 109 -13.62 9.52 -13.41
N SER A 110 -14.27 10.64 -13.06
CA SER A 110 -15.66 10.85 -13.40
C SER A 110 -15.86 11.31 -14.85
N ASP A 111 -14.80 11.84 -15.46
CA ASP A 111 -14.84 12.32 -16.84
C ASP A 111 -13.42 12.38 -17.41
N LYS A 112 -13.29 13.02 -18.59
CA LYS A 112 -12.01 13.14 -19.27
C LYS A 112 -11.02 14.06 -18.58
N THR A 113 -11.47 14.88 -17.66
CA THR A 113 -10.59 15.80 -16.94
C THR A 113 -9.86 15.14 -15.78
N HIS A 114 -10.26 13.94 -15.39
CA HIS A 114 -9.65 13.18 -14.31
C HIS A 114 -9.70 13.92 -12.98
N SER A 115 -10.78 14.57 -12.73
CA SER A 115 -10.97 15.29 -11.47
C SER A 115 -11.14 14.38 -10.26
#